data_85a7f17b27606690fc926d3feef9cb92
#
_entry.id   85a7f17b27606690fc926d3feef9cb92
#
_cell.length_a   1.000
_cell.length_b   1.000
_cell.length_c   1.000
_cell.angle_alpha   90.00
_cell.angle_beta   90.00
_cell.angle_gamma   90.00
#
_symmetry.space_group_name_H-M   'P 1'
#
loop_
_entity.id
_entity.type
_entity.pdbx_description
1 polymer ?
#
loop_
_entity_poly.entity_id
_entity_poly.type
_entity_poly.pdbx_seq_one_letter_code
_entity_poly.pdbx_strand_id
1 'polypeptide(L)'
;GEVASSGKREFGYAEIHGLESPLFAGLSDGIGDNGNFLQVWMSHGDKVVRLPAGFEVIAQTESCPIAAMYHPQRNIYAVQFHPEVTHTKQGTRMLEHFVRNVCHCAPTWTMPSYADEAIANIRQKVGSDQVILALSGGVDSSVAGVLIHKAIGEQLICIFVDTGLLRLNEADQVMQNYAENLDLNIIKVDAKDEFYLALAGVSEPEQKRKIIGKLFVDIFQREAAKLSNAKWLAQGTIYPDVIESAGSKTNKAHNIKSH
;
A
#
# COMPACT_ATOMS: atom_id res chain seq x y z
N GLY A 1 -22.94 4.69 -19.92
CA GLY A 1 -22.53 5.99 -19.44
C GLY A 1 -21.61 6.69 -20.40
N GLU A 2 -21.32 7.94 -20.09
CA GLU A 2 -20.41 8.75 -20.89
C GLU A 2 -19.52 9.56 -19.95
N VAL A 3 -18.23 9.63 -20.27
CA VAL A 3 -17.22 10.41 -19.56
C VAL A 3 -16.70 11.47 -20.52
N ALA A 4 -16.56 12.69 -20.04
CA ALA A 4 -15.99 13.78 -20.81
C ALA A 4 -14.89 14.49 -19.99
N SER A 5 -13.91 15.03 -20.69
CA SER A 5 -12.91 15.89 -20.06
C SER A 5 -13.58 17.20 -19.61
N SER A 6 -13.33 17.57 -18.38
CA SER A 6 -13.88 18.77 -17.78
C SER A 6 -13.00 19.98 -18.12
N GLY A 7 -13.62 21.03 -18.66
CA GLY A 7 -12.95 22.33 -18.81
C GLY A 7 -12.56 22.96 -17.46
N LYS A 8 -13.21 22.53 -16.36
CA LYS A 8 -12.90 22.91 -14.98
C LYS A 8 -12.48 21.65 -14.22
N ARG A 9 -11.21 21.55 -13.91
CA ARG A 9 -10.64 20.45 -13.10
C ARG A 9 -10.92 20.71 -11.63
N GLU A 10 -11.18 19.63 -10.86
CA GLU A 10 -11.39 19.71 -9.41
C GLU A 10 -10.24 18.99 -8.69
N PHE A 11 -9.44 19.77 -7.95
CA PHE A 11 -8.39 19.27 -7.09
C PHE A 11 -8.52 19.92 -5.72
N GLY A 12 -8.64 19.10 -4.68
CA GLY A 12 -8.75 19.57 -3.31
C GLY A 12 -10.16 19.49 -2.74
N TYR A 13 -10.45 20.38 -1.83
CA TYR A 13 -11.71 20.45 -1.09
C TYR A 13 -12.93 20.69 -2.00
N ALA A 14 -13.99 19.93 -1.75
CA ALA A 14 -15.31 20.15 -2.33
C ALA A 14 -16.42 19.75 -1.34
N GLU A 15 -17.61 20.27 -1.53
CA GLU A 15 -18.83 19.89 -0.81
C GLU A 15 -19.75 19.11 -1.72
N ILE A 16 -20.12 17.90 -1.30
CA ILE A 16 -21.13 17.10 -2.00
C ILE A 16 -22.49 17.21 -1.32
N HIS A 17 -23.54 17.26 -2.12
CA HIS A 17 -24.94 17.36 -1.72
C HIS A 17 -25.78 16.24 -2.35
N GLY A 18 -27.03 16.06 -1.90
CA GLY A 18 -27.95 15.04 -2.45
C GLY A 18 -27.74 13.65 -1.84
N LEU A 19 -27.40 13.57 -0.56
CA LEU A 19 -26.88 12.40 0.16
C LEU A 19 -27.89 11.29 0.47
N GLU A 20 -28.89 11.09 -0.38
CA GLU A 20 -29.95 10.08 -0.19
C GLU A 20 -29.50 8.70 -0.66
N SER A 21 -28.71 8.01 0.16
CA SER A 21 -28.33 6.62 -0.10
C SER A 21 -27.84 5.91 1.17
N PRO A 22 -27.87 4.57 1.21
CA PRO A 22 -27.29 3.80 2.32
C PRO A 22 -25.83 4.13 2.60
N LEU A 23 -25.06 4.54 1.58
CA LEU A 23 -23.64 4.91 1.73
C LEU A 23 -23.46 6.14 2.64
N PHE A 24 -24.40 7.09 2.56
CA PHE A 24 -24.33 8.37 3.28
C PHE A 24 -25.27 8.46 4.49
N ALA A 25 -25.95 7.37 4.85
CA ALA A 25 -26.96 7.35 5.91
C ALA A 25 -26.43 7.92 7.24
N GLY A 26 -27.06 8.99 7.73
CA GLY A 26 -26.68 9.64 8.99
C GLY A 26 -25.33 10.36 8.97
N LEU A 27 -24.72 10.59 7.80
CA LEU A 27 -23.52 11.39 7.65
C LEU A 27 -23.86 12.83 7.30
N SER A 28 -23.20 13.77 7.97
CA SER A 28 -23.26 15.20 7.66
C SER A 28 -22.05 15.90 8.26
N ASP A 29 -21.47 16.82 7.53
CA ASP A 29 -20.43 17.74 8.04
C ASP A 29 -21.03 19.14 8.32
N GLY A 30 -22.26 19.38 7.91
CA GLY A 30 -22.99 20.62 8.15
C GLY A 30 -24.27 20.73 7.33
N ILE A 31 -24.94 21.87 7.48
CA ILE A 31 -26.13 22.24 6.72
C ILE A 31 -25.81 23.53 5.98
N GLY A 32 -25.84 23.51 4.66
CA GLY A 32 -25.69 24.66 3.78
C GLY A 32 -27.03 25.04 3.09
N ASP A 33 -26.93 25.93 2.13
CA ASP A 33 -28.13 26.41 1.36
C ASP A 33 -28.84 25.27 0.61
N ASN A 34 -28.10 24.23 0.22
CA ASN A 34 -28.59 23.04 -0.48
C ASN A 34 -28.88 21.85 0.45
N GLY A 35 -29.08 22.09 1.74
CA GLY A 35 -29.27 21.03 2.74
C GLY A 35 -27.98 20.47 3.33
N ASN A 36 -28.02 19.21 3.79
CA ASN A 36 -26.85 18.56 4.35
C ASN A 36 -25.75 18.40 3.30
N PHE A 37 -24.50 18.62 3.71
CA PHE A 37 -23.33 18.39 2.88
C PHE A 37 -22.29 17.54 3.56
N LEU A 38 -21.39 16.94 2.76
CA LEU A 38 -20.19 16.27 3.21
C LEU A 38 -18.95 16.90 2.55
N GLN A 39 -17.91 17.10 3.35
CA GLN A 39 -16.61 17.61 2.91
C GLN A 39 -15.78 16.45 2.35
N VAL A 40 -15.41 16.56 1.09
CA VAL A 40 -14.68 15.52 0.38
C VAL A 40 -13.45 16.09 -0.33
N TRP A 41 -12.52 15.21 -0.69
CA TRP A 41 -11.35 15.57 -1.47
C TRP A 41 -11.50 15.09 -2.91
N MET A 42 -11.43 16.01 -3.85
CA MET A 42 -11.48 15.75 -5.28
C MET A 42 -10.07 15.71 -5.89
N SER A 43 -9.88 14.87 -6.91
CA SER A 43 -8.65 14.81 -7.70
C SER A 43 -8.93 14.27 -9.10
N HIS A 44 -9.59 15.09 -9.93
CA HIS A 44 -9.97 14.65 -11.27
C HIS A 44 -9.98 15.77 -12.31
N GLY A 45 -9.70 15.38 -13.57
CA GLY A 45 -9.83 16.21 -14.76
C GLY A 45 -10.99 15.78 -15.66
N ASP A 46 -11.46 14.55 -15.53
CA ASP A 46 -12.57 13.97 -16.27
C ASP A 46 -13.75 13.72 -15.33
N LYS A 47 -14.96 13.76 -15.85
CA LYS A 47 -16.18 13.51 -15.07
C LYS A 47 -17.22 12.73 -15.87
N VAL A 48 -18.07 12.02 -15.14
CA VAL A 48 -19.25 11.38 -15.73
C VAL A 48 -20.24 12.47 -16.11
N VAL A 49 -20.64 12.51 -17.39
CA VAL A 49 -21.61 13.48 -17.92
C VAL A 49 -22.96 12.83 -18.23
N ARG A 50 -23.00 11.51 -18.38
CA ARG A 50 -24.24 10.74 -18.57
C ARG A 50 -24.16 9.41 -17.82
N LEU A 51 -25.14 9.14 -16.98
CA LEU A 51 -25.24 7.90 -16.22
C LEU A 51 -25.30 6.67 -17.13
N PRO A 52 -24.69 5.54 -16.71
CA PRO A 52 -25.04 4.24 -17.28
C PRO A 52 -26.51 3.88 -16.96
N ALA A 53 -27.09 2.98 -17.77
CA ALA A 53 -28.46 2.50 -17.52
C ALA A 53 -28.56 1.86 -16.12
N GLY A 54 -29.64 2.19 -15.41
CA GLY A 54 -29.94 1.67 -14.08
C GLY A 54 -29.21 2.36 -12.93
N PHE A 55 -28.36 3.33 -13.20
CA PHE A 55 -27.71 4.14 -12.16
C PHE A 55 -28.53 5.41 -11.86
N GLU A 56 -28.45 5.84 -10.61
CA GLU A 56 -29.05 7.05 -10.06
C GLU A 56 -27.96 7.93 -9.47
N VAL A 57 -28.10 9.26 -9.54
CA VAL A 57 -27.19 10.21 -8.86
C VAL A 57 -27.51 10.21 -7.37
N ILE A 58 -26.49 10.05 -6.54
CA ILE A 58 -26.63 10.08 -5.07
C ILE A 58 -25.79 11.18 -4.41
N ALA A 59 -24.92 11.85 -5.15
CA ALA A 59 -24.26 13.08 -4.70
C ALA A 59 -23.77 13.90 -5.90
N GLN A 60 -23.71 15.22 -5.71
CA GLN A 60 -23.27 16.20 -6.71
C GLN A 60 -22.48 17.34 -6.05
N THR A 61 -21.62 18.00 -6.83
CA THR A 61 -21.03 19.31 -6.52
C THR A 61 -21.55 20.35 -7.54
N GLU A 62 -21.22 21.60 -7.35
CA GLU A 62 -21.53 22.66 -8.31
C GLU A 62 -20.94 22.38 -9.69
N SER A 63 -19.72 21.84 -9.76
CA SER A 63 -18.99 21.59 -11.01
C SER A 63 -19.02 20.12 -11.45
N CYS A 64 -19.41 19.18 -10.59
CA CYS A 64 -19.56 17.76 -10.91
C CYS A 64 -20.98 17.26 -10.59
N PRO A 65 -21.91 17.31 -11.58
CA PRO A 65 -23.30 16.90 -11.36
C PRO A 65 -23.48 15.42 -11.00
N ILE A 66 -22.47 14.58 -11.24
CA ILE A 66 -22.47 13.16 -10.89
C ILE A 66 -21.20 12.90 -10.08
N ALA A 67 -21.16 13.40 -8.84
CA ALA A 67 -20.06 13.19 -7.91
C ALA A 67 -20.11 11.80 -7.25
N ALA A 68 -21.31 11.21 -7.14
CA ALA A 68 -21.51 9.82 -6.79
C ALA A 68 -22.76 9.27 -7.47
N MET A 69 -22.73 7.98 -7.81
CA MET A 69 -23.83 7.27 -8.45
C MET A 69 -24.00 5.86 -7.86
N TYR A 70 -25.21 5.33 -7.98
CA TYR A 70 -25.60 4.06 -7.38
C TYR A 70 -26.49 3.27 -8.33
N HIS A 71 -26.32 1.94 -8.36
CA HIS A 71 -27.20 1.02 -9.06
C HIS A 71 -27.96 0.16 -8.04
N PRO A 72 -29.25 0.42 -7.78
CA PRO A 72 -29.98 -0.20 -6.66
C PRO A 72 -30.08 -1.73 -6.76
N GLN A 73 -30.37 -2.28 -7.95
CA GLN A 73 -30.55 -3.72 -8.10
C GLN A 73 -29.23 -4.51 -8.04
N ARG A 74 -28.08 -3.87 -8.22
CA ARG A 74 -26.76 -4.52 -8.26
C ARG A 74 -25.88 -4.14 -7.09
N ASN A 75 -26.32 -3.23 -6.21
CA ASN A 75 -25.54 -2.67 -5.10
C ASN A 75 -24.14 -2.15 -5.53
N ILE A 76 -24.09 -1.50 -6.71
CA ILE A 76 -22.84 -0.91 -7.20
C ILE A 76 -22.84 0.57 -6.86
N TYR A 77 -21.80 1.02 -6.17
CA TYR A 77 -21.55 2.42 -5.86
C TYR A 77 -20.32 2.89 -6.61
N ALA A 78 -20.35 4.11 -7.09
CA ALA A 78 -19.19 4.78 -7.67
C ALA A 78 -19.13 6.22 -7.18
N VAL A 79 -17.95 6.64 -6.77
CA VAL A 79 -17.68 8.00 -6.26
C VAL A 79 -16.54 8.63 -7.06
N GLN A 80 -16.60 9.94 -7.26
CA GLN A 80 -15.59 10.70 -7.98
C GLN A 80 -14.50 11.23 -7.01
N PHE A 81 -14.84 11.39 -5.75
CA PHE A 81 -13.96 11.83 -4.67
C PHE A 81 -13.21 10.65 -4.03
N HIS A 82 -12.26 10.97 -3.18
CA HIS A 82 -11.42 10.02 -2.45
C HIS A 82 -11.90 9.83 -1.01
N PRO A 83 -12.68 8.77 -0.69
CA PRO A 83 -13.10 8.51 0.69
C PRO A 83 -11.96 8.01 1.60
N GLU A 84 -10.88 7.50 1.02
CA GLU A 84 -9.75 6.90 1.75
C GLU A 84 -8.78 7.93 2.32
N VAL A 85 -8.80 9.18 1.85
CA VAL A 85 -7.87 10.21 2.30
C VAL A 85 -8.38 10.93 3.54
N THR A 86 -7.45 11.41 4.38
CA THR A 86 -7.77 12.10 5.65
C THR A 86 -8.56 13.40 5.48
N HIS A 87 -8.48 14.02 4.29
CA HIS A 87 -9.21 15.25 3.96
C HIS A 87 -10.71 15.04 3.70
N THR A 88 -11.14 13.81 3.45
CA THR A 88 -12.56 13.43 3.40
C THR A 88 -13.01 13.08 4.82
N LYS A 89 -13.63 14.03 5.53
CA LYS A 89 -13.89 13.92 6.97
C LYS A 89 -14.67 12.66 7.39
N GLN A 90 -15.71 12.31 6.63
CA GLN A 90 -16.54 11.13 6.91
C GLN A 90 -16.12 9.90 6.09
N GLY A 91 -14.96 9.94 5.43
CA GLY A 91 -14.52 8.89 4.50
C GLY A 91 -14.47 7.49 5.14
N THR A 92 -13.90 7.38 6.33
CA THR A 92 -13.86 6.12 7.08
C THR A 92 -15.27 5.57 7.36
N ARG A 93 -16.23 6.43 7.72
CA ARG A 93 -17.61 6.03 7.97
C ARG A 93 -18.34 5.62 6.67
N MET A 94 -18.08 6.30 5.56
CA MET A 94 -18.59 5.89 4.25
C MET A 94 -18.09 4.48 3.87
N LEU A 95 -16.78 4.22 4.04
CA LEU A 95 -16.21 2.90 3.80
C LEU A 95 -16.78 1.85 4.75
N GLU A 96 -17.00 2.20 6.03
CA GLU A 96 -17.65 1.32 6.98
C GLU A 96 -19.11 1.00 6.57
N HIS A 97 -19.90 1.99 6.15
CA HIS A 97 -21.25 1.76 5.64
C HIS A 97 -21.24 0.83 4.43
N PHE A 98 -20.30 1.03 3.49
CA PHE A 98 -20.19 0.16 2.33
C PHE A 98 -19.89 -1.28 2.76
N VAL A 99 -18.87 -1.48 3.57
CA VAL A 99 -18.44 -2.83 3.98
C VAL A 99 -19.48 -3.53 4.84
N ARG A 100 -20.06 -2.82 5.82
CA ARG A 100 -20.95 -3.44 6.81
C ARG A 100 -22.41 -3.44 6.39
N ASN A 101 -22.91 -2.32 5.88
CA ASN A 101 -24.34 -2.15 5.63
C ASN A 101 -24.71 -2.55 4.20
N VAL A 102 -23.83 -2.34 3.23
CA VAL A 102 -24.06 -2.72 1.82
C VAL A 102 -23.57 -4.14 1.54
N CYS A 103 -22.33 -4.46 1.91
CA CYS A 103 -21.73 -5.78 1.65
C CYS A 103 -22.04 -6.81 2.74
N HIS A 104 -22.58 -6.40 3.89
CA HIS A 104 -22.87 -7.25 5.06
C HIS A 104 -21.66 -8.04 5.57
N CYS A 105 -20.44 -7.50 5.43
CA CYS A 105 -19.23 -8.14 5.90
C CYS A 105 -19.16 -8.09 7.43
N ALA A 106 -19.04 -9.25 8.06
CA ALA A 106 -18.84 -9.35 9.51
C ALA A 106 -17.38 -8.99 9.88
N PRO A 107 -17.12 -8.33 11.04
CA PRO A 107 -15.78 -7.96 11.48
C PRO A 107 -15.08 -9.17 12.14
N THR A 108 -14.88 -10.23 11.39
CA THR A 108 -14.30 -11.49 11.89
C THR A 108 -12.77 -11.50 11.89
N TRP A 109 -12.15 -10.59 11.13
CA TRP A 109 -10.71 -10.48 11.04
C TRP A 109 -10.16 -9.42 12.01
N THR A 110 -9.19 -9.80 12.85
CA THR A 110 -8.50 -8.90 13.78
C THR A 110 -6.99 -9.07 13.67
N MET A 111 -6.21 -8.00 13.85
CA MET A 111 -4.74 -8.05 13.76
C MET A 111 -4.07 -9.02 14.75
N PRO A 112 -4.44 -9.08 16.04
CA PRO A 112 -3.86 -10.05 16.97
C PRO A 112 -4.07 -11.50 16.49
N SER A 113 -5.28 -11.85 16.10
CA SER A 113 -5.61 -13.19 15.58
C SER A 113 -4.83 -13.53 14.31
N TYR A 114 -4.66 -12.54 13.42
CA TYR A 114 -3.84 -12.70 12.21
C TYR A 114 -2.36 -12.92 12.51
N ALA A 115 -1.79 -12.19 13.46
CA ALA A 115 -0.39 -12.34 13.84
C ALA A 115 -0.10 -13.74 14.41
N ASP A 116 -0.98 -14.24 15.29
CA ASP A 116 -0.84 -15.58 15.87
C ASP A 116 -0.98 -16.69 14.82
N GLU A 117 -1.93 -16.53 13.91
CA GLU A 117 -2.13 -17.45 12.78
C GLU A 117 -0.93 -17.42 11.83
N ALA A 118 -0.41 -16.24 11.49
CA ALA A 118 0.78 -16.09 10.64
C ALA A 118 2.01 -16.76 11.27
N ILE A 119 2.24 -16.57 12.58
CA ILE A 119 3.34 -17.20 13.32
C ILE A 119 3.21 -18.74 13.28
N ALA A 120 2.00 -19.27 13.51
CA ALA A 120 1.75 -20.71 13.46
C ALA A 120 2.02 -21.28 12.05
N ASN A 121 1.54 -20.60 11.02
CA ASN A 121 1.71 -20.98 9.62
C ASN A 121 3.21 -20.94 9.20
N ILE A 122 3.94 -19.90 9.59
CA ILE A 122 5.38 -19.79 9.33
C ILE A 122 6.13 -20.96 9.98
N ARG A 123 5.85 -21.23 11.25
CA ARG A 123 6.49 -22.34 11.99
C ARG A 123 6.23 -23.69 11.33
N GLN A 124 5.00 -23.94 10.93
CA GLN A 124 4.63 -25.17 10.24
C GLN A 124 5.33 -25.32 8.88
N LYS A 125 5.40 -24.22 8.12
CA LYS A 125 5.94 -24.21 6.75
C LYS A 125 7.45 -24.34 6.73
N VAL A 126 8.15 -23.68 7.64
CA VAL A 126 9.61 -23.64 7.70
C VAL A 126 10.18 -24.89 8.35
N GLY A 127 9.52 -25.41 9.39
CA GLY A 127 10.03 -26.57 10.15
C GLY A 127 11.42 -26.31 10.74
N SER A 128 12.41 -27.13 10.37
CA SER A 128 13.81 -27.00 10.84
C SER A 128 14.73 -26.25 9.88
N ASP A 129 14.21 -25.73 8.76
CA ASP A 129 15.02 -25.02 7.77
C ASP A 129 15.39 -23.61 8.25
N GLN A 130 16.35 -22.99 7.60
CA GLN A 130 16.69 -21.58 7.78
C GLN A 130 15.98 -20.70 6.77
N VAL A 131 15.62 -19.49 7.22
CA VAL A 131 15.00 -18.43 6.41
C VAL A 131 15.97 -17.26 6.31
N ILE A 132 16.13 -16.72 5.11
CA ILE A 132 16.87 -15.48 4.87
C ILE A 132 15.86 -14.36 4.62
N LEU A 133 16.10 -13.21 5.22
CA LEU A 133 15.31 -11.98 5.00
C LEU A 133 16.23 -10.84 4.58
N ALA A 134 15.89 -10.17 3.47
CA ALA A 134 16.50 -8.90 3.12
C ALA A 134 15.92 -7.80 4.02
N LEU A 135 16.73 -7.28 4.96
CA LEU A 135 16.32 -6.21 5.87
C LEU A 135 16.72 -4.86 5.28
N SER A 136 15.75 -4.05 4.91
CA SER A 136 15.99 -2.71 4.33
C SER A 136 16.00 -1.58 5.35
N GLY A 137 15.61 -1.83 6.60
CA GLY A 137 15.36 -0.81 7.61
C GLY A 137 13.97 -0.14 7.47
N GLY A 138 13.20 -0.47 6.42
CA GLY A 138 11.82 -0.03 6.25
C GLY A 138 10.84 -0.83 7.11
N VAL A 139 9.62 -0.29 7.29
CA VAL A 139 8.56 -0.88 8.15
C VAL A 139 8.23 -2.31 7.72
N ASP A 140 8.07 -2.55 6.43
CA ASP A 140 7.59 -3.84 5.90
C ASP A 140 8.56 -4.99 6.20
N SER A 141 9.86 -4.79 5.89
CA SER A 141 10.91 -5.77 6.20
C SER A 141 11.08 -5.98 7.70
N SER A 142 10.85 -4.95 8.49
CA SER A 142 10.96 -5.00 9.95
C SER A 142 9.82 -5.80 10.57
N VAL A 143 8.59 -5.57 10.15
CA VAL A 143 7.42 -6.35 10.59
C VAL A 143 7.56 -7.81 10.19
N ALA A 144 7.99 -8.08 8.95
CA ALA A 144 8.26 -9.43 8.48
C ALA A 144 9.35 -10.11 9.35
N GLY A 145 10.45 -9.41 9.63
CA GLY A 145 11.53 -9.90 10.48
C GLY A 145 11.05 -10.29 11.88
N VAL A 146 10.30 -9.42 12.54
CA VAL A 146 9.76 -9.67 13.89
C VAL A 146 8.78 -10.83 13.90
N LEU A 147 7.87 -10.92 12.93
CA LEU A 147 6.92 -12.03 12.83
C LEU A 147 7.62 -13.38 12.62
N ILE A 148 8.58 -13.43 11.71
CA ILE A 148 9.33 -14.64 11.40
C ILE A 148 10.20 -15.02 12.59
N HIS A 149 10.87 -14.07 13.23
CA HIS A 149 11.67 -14.34 14.44
C HIS A 149 10.83 -14.92 15.59
N LYS A 150 9.65 -14.37 15.83
CA LYS A 150 8.70 -14.94 16.80
C LYS A 150 8.25 -16.36 16.45
N ALA A 151 8.22 -16.70 15.18
CA ALA A 151 7.85 -18.05 14.73
C ALA A 151 8.98 -19.06 14.87
N ILE A 152 10.20 -18.72 14.45
CA ILE A 152 11.31 -19.67 14.24
C ILE A 152 12.63 -19.26 14.93
N GLY A 153 12.69 -18.13 15.63
CA GLY A 153 13.88 -17.72 16.40
C GLY A 153 15.14 -17.61 15.55
N GLU A 154 16.19 -18.24 16.03
CA GLU A 154 17.55 -18.26 15.43
C GLU A 154 17.63 -18.86 14.00
N GLN A 155 16.59 -19.52 13.52
CA GLN A 155 16.51 -19.99 12.14
C GLN A 155 16.35 -18.87 11.12
N LEU A 156 15.96 -17.65 11.59
CA LEU A 156 15.93 -16.44 10.77
C LEU A 156 17.30 -15.78 10.73
N ILE A 157 17.81 -15.55 9.52
CA ILE A 157 19.01 -14.76 9.26
C ILE A 157 18.63 -13.56 8.43
N CYS A 158 18.81 -12.36 8.98
CA CYS A 158 18.59 -11.12 8.29
C CYS A 158 19.88 -10.65 7.61
N ILE A 159 19.80 -10.21 6.36
CA ILE A 159 20.94 -9.62 5.65
C ILE A 159 20.61 -8.15 5.41
N PHE A 160 21.41 -7.27 5.99
CA PHE A 160 21.33 -5.82 5.79
C PHE A 160 22.49 -5.35 4.93
N VAL A 161 22.21 -4.77 3.78
CA VAL A 161 23.22 -4.24 2.84
C VAL A 161 23.34 -2.73 3.02
N ASP A 162 24.47 -2.26 3.52
CA ASP A 162 24.82 -0.85 3.56
C ASP A 162 25.36 -0.42 2.18
N THR A 163 24.49 0.22 1.43
CA THR A 163 24.76 0.66 0.07
C THR A 163 25.53 1.99 -0.01
N GLY A 164 25.71 2.68 1.12
CA GLY A 164 26.24 4.05 1.14
C GLY A 164 25.26 5.12 0.61
N LEU A 165 24.05 4.72 0.20
CA LEU A 165 23.00 5.61 -0.28
C LEU A 165 21.93 5.88 0.78
N LEU A 166 22.16 5.40 1.98
CA LEU A 166 21.27 5.54 3.13
C LEU A 166 21.33 6.97 3.70
N ARG A 167 20.36 7.30 4.56
CA ARG A 167 20.39 8.55 5.31
C ARG A 167 21.53 8.55 6.33
N LEU A 168 21.90 9.74 6.80
CA LEU A 168 22.96 9.88 7.82
C LEU A 168 22.65 9.00 9.04
N ASN A 169 23.60 8.15 9.43
CA ASN A 169 23.53 7.23 10.55
C ASN A 169 22.41 6.16 10.48
N GLU A 170 21.72 6.02 9.34
CA GLU A 170 20.61 5.07 9.20
C GLU A 170 21.09 3.61 9.37
N ALA A 171 22.23 3.25 8.80
CA ALA A 171 22.79 1.91 8.95
C ALA A 171 23.06 1.53 10.42
N ASP A 172 23.58 2.46 11.21
CA ASP A 172 23.87 2.24 12.63
C ASP A 172 22.58 2.18 13.45
N GLN A 173 21.61 3.04 13.13
CA GLN A 173 20.28 3.00 13.74
C GLN A 173 19.54 1.67 13.46
N VAL A 174 19.64 1.15 12.23
CA VAL A 174 19.08 -0.15 11.90
C VAL A 174 19.72 -1.25 12.72
N MET A 175 21.05 -1.28 12.78
CA MET A 175 21.76 -2.29 13.58
C MET A 175 21.38 -2.20 15.05
N GLN A 176 21.36 -0.99 15.63
CA GLN A 176 20.99 -0.79 17.03
C GLN A 176 19.55 -1.22 17.30
N ASN A 177 18.61 -0.81 16.48
CA ASN A 177 17.20 -1.10 16.72
C ASN A 177 16.85 -2.58 16.57
N TYR A 178 17.43 -3.26 15.61
CA TYR A 178 17.02 -4.64 15.28
C TYR A 178 17.91 -5.71 15.91
N ALA A 179 19.22 -5.51 16.00
CA ALA A 179 20.11 -6.46 16.65
C ALA A 179 20.03 -6.36 18.18
N GLU A 180 20.05 -5.12 18.74
CA GLU A 180 20.10 -4.94 20.19
C GLU A 180 18.72 -4.99 20.86
N ASN A 181 17.68 -4.42 20.22
CA ASN A 181 16.34 -4.31 20.82
C ASN A 181 15.39 -5.46 20.46
N LEU A 182 15.59 -6.11 19.31
CA LEU A 182 14.70 -7.16 18.79
C LEU A 182 15.37 -8.53 18.68
N ASP A 183 16.64 -8.64 19.09
CA ASP A 183 17.43 -9.88 19.11
C ASP A 183 17.44 -10.62 17.75
N LEU A 184 17.46 -9.85 16.65
CA LEU A 184 17.53 -10.41 15.32
C LEU A 184 18.96 -10.76 14.94
N ASN A 185 19.18 -11.94 14.38
CA ASN A 185 20.47 -12.33 13.82
C ASN A 185 20.69 -11.61 12.49
N ILE A 186 21.56 -10.57 12.46
CA ILE A 186 21.76 -9.69 11.31
C ILE A 186 23.21 -9.77 10.81
N ILE A 187 23.36 -10.10 9.53
CA ILE A 187 24.61 -9.97 8.79
C ILE A 187 24.62 -8.59 8.12
N LYS A 188 25.45 -7.67 8.60
CA LYS A 188 25.69 -6.38 7.95
C LYS A 188 26.74 -6.54 6.86
N VAL A 189 26.39 -6.15 5.63
CA VAL A 189 27.28 -6.14 4.47
C VAL A 189 27.60 -4.70 4.10
N ASP A 190 28.86 -4.29 4.20
CA ASP A 190 29.31 -3.01 3.68
C ASP A 190 29.62 -3.15 2.19
N ALA A 191 28.77 -2.53 1.37
CA ALA A 191 28.85 -2.57 -0.09
C ALA A 191 28.98 -1.16 -0.72
N LYS A 192 29.29 -0.15 0.10
CA LYS A 192 29.33 1.25 -0.34
C LYS A 192 30.15 1.46 -1.59
N ASP A 193 31.37 0.92 -1.61
CA ASP A 193 32.30 1.11 -2.73
C ASP A 193 31.78 0.45 -4.02
N GLU A 194 31.12 -0.72 -3.91
CA GLU A 194 30.52 -1.41 -5.05
C GLU A 194 29.40 -0.55 -5.68
N PHE A 195 28.54 0.06 -4.84
CA PHE A 195 27.47 0.93 -5.31
C PHE A 195 28.01 2.25 -5.90
N TYR A 196 28.97 2.88 -5.25
CA TYR A 196 29.57 4.12 -5.76
C TYR A 196 30.25 3.91 -7.10
N LEU A 197 30.99 2.81 -7.26
CA LEU A 197 31.63 2.47 -8.53
C LEU A 197 30.60 2.20 -9.64
N ALA A 198 29.57 1.44 -9.34
CA ALA A 198 28.53 1.09 -10.33
C ALA A 198 27.68 2.29 -10.76
N LEU A 199 27.54 3.30 -9.91
CA LEU A 199 26.74 4.51 -10.19
C LEU A 199 27.58 5.67 -10.75
N ALA A 200 28.91 5.51 -10.83
CA ALA A 200 29.78 6.57 -11.33
C ALA A 200 29.40 6.98 -12.76
N GLY A 201 29.13 8.27 -12.96
CA GLY A 201 28.77 8.83 -14.27
C GLY A 201 27.31 8.56 -14.71
N VAL A 202 26.52 7.86 -13.93
CA VAL A 202 25.11 7.59 -14.26
C VAL A 202 24.25 8.73 -13.74
N SER A 203 23.58 9.48 -14.63
CA SER A 203 22.71 10.61 -14.29
C SER A 203 21.22 10.28 -14.39
N GLU A 204 20.86 9.37 -15.28
CA GLU A 204 19.46 9.04 -15.59
C GLU A 204 18.81 8.23 -14.43
N PRO A 205 17.67 8.68 -13.85
CA PRO A 205 17.08 8.09 -12.65
C PRO A 205 16.67 6.63 -12.81
N GLU A 206 16.11 6.23 -13.94
CA GLU A 206 15.69 4.84 -14.17
C GLU A 206 16.88 3.89 -14.32
N GLN A 207 17.98 4.35 -14.92
CA GLN A 207 19.21 3.57 -14.97
C GLN A 207 19.81 3.38 -13.58
N LYS A 208 19.82 4.42 -12.73
CA LYS A 208 20.25 4.30 -11.33
C LYS A 208 19.44 3.23 -10.59
N ARG A 209 18.11 3.29 -10.72
CA ARG A 209 17.21 2.33 -10.06
C ARG A 209 17.52 0.88 -10.48
N LYS A 210 17.70 0.62 -11.77
CA LYS A 210 18.03 -0.70 -12.30
C LYS A 210 19.40 -1.20 -11.82
N ILE A 211 20.41 -0.33 -11.78
CA ILE A 211 21.75 -0.67 -11.27
C ILE A 211 21.69 -1.00 -9.78
N ILE A 212 21.04 -0.15 -8.99
CA ILE A 212 20.87 -0.35 -7.55
C ILE A 212 20.15 -1.67 -7.27
N GLY A 213 19.01 -1.91 -7.92
CA GLY A 213 18.24 -3.13 -7.72
C GLY A 213 19.01 -4.39 -8.10
N LYS A 214 19.69 -4.38 -9.26
CA LYS A 214 20.50 -5.53 -9.70
C LYS A 214 21.64 -5.81 -8.72
N LEU A 215 22.42 -4.79 -8.37
CA LEU A 215 23.58 -4.96 -7.49
C LEU A 215 23.16 -5.42 -6.08
N PHE A 216 22.04 -4.91 -5.57
CA PHE A 216 21.47 -5.37 -4.31
C PHE A 216 21.15 -6.87 -4.35
N VAL A 217 20.52 -7.35 -5.41
CA VAL A 217 20.20 -8.78 -5.58
C VAL A 217 21.48 -9.61 -5.70
N ASP A 218 22.46 -9.17 -6.48
CA ASP A 218 23.74 -9.87 -6.67
C ASP A 218 24.49 -10.02 -5.34
N ILE A 219 24.54 -8.96 -4.53
CA ILE A 219 25.17 -8.96 -3.19
C ILE A 219 24.38 -9.87 -2.24
N PHE A 220 23.06 -9.76 -2.22
CA PHE A 220 22.21 -10.60 -1.39
C PHE A 220 22.39 -12.10 -1.70
N GLN A 221 22.42 -12.46 -2.98
CA GLN A 221 22.67 -13.85 -3.41
C GLN A 221 24.07 -14.34 -3.01
N ARG A 222 25.10 -13.48 -3.11
CA ARG A 222 26.46 -13.78 -2.68
C ARG A 222 26.52 -14.11 -1.18
N GLU A 223 25.83 -13.34 -0.36
CA GLU A 223 25.80 -13.58 1.09
C GLU A 223 24.93 -14.81 1.44
N ALA A 224 23.80 -14.97 0.77
CA ALA A 224 22.91 -16.11 0.93
C ALA A 224 23.63 -17.45 0.60
N ALA A 225 24.47 -17.46 -0.43
CA ALA A 225 25.22 -18.65 -0.83
C ALA A 225 26.23 -19.15 0.21
N LYS A 226 26.61 -18.31 1.18
CA LYS A 226 27.48 -18.71 2.31
C LYS A 226 26.73 -19.51 3.39
N LEU A 227 25.39 -19.51 3.33
CA LEU A 227 24.51 -20.13 4.31
C LEU A 227 24.05 -21.50 3.79
N SER A 228 24.62 -22.58 4.32
CA SER A 228 24.42 -23.93 3.79
C SER A 228 23.01 -24.51 3.96
N ASN A 229 22.23 -24.00 4.91
CA ASN A 229 20.88 -24.53 5.27
C ASN A 229 19.73 -23.55 5.01
N ALA A 230 19.98 -22.45 4.32
CA ALA A 230 18.97 -21.47 3.99
C ALA A 230 18.18 -21.90 2.76
N LYS A 231 16.93 -22.35 2.98
CA LYS A 231 16.05 -22.84 1.92
C LYS A 231 14.93 -21.87 1.56
N TRP A 232 14.67 -20.90 2.43
CA TRP A 232 13.55 -19.97 2.29
C TRP A 232 14.06 -18.54 2.18
N LEU A 233 13.51 -17.80 1.22
CA LEU A 233 13.66 -16.36 1.11
C LEU A 233 12.36 -15.70 1.58
N ALA A 234 12.46 -14.84 2.59
CA ALA A 234 11.36 -14.00 3.04
C ALA A 234 11.46 -12.60 2.43
N GLN A 235 10.34 -12.04 2.09
CA GLN A 235 10.23 -10.68 1.55
C GLN A 235 9.03 -9.99 2.17
N GLY A 236 9.22 -8.76 2.65
CA GLY A 236 8.14 -7.89 3.09
C GLY A 236 7.50 -7.20 1.88
N THR A 237 6.28 -7.59 1.55
CA THR A 237 5.49 -6.96 0.49
C THR A 237 4.12 -6.60 1.06
N ILE A 238 3.74 -5.34 0.96
CA ILE A 238 2.41 -4.89 1.40
C ILE A 238 1.38 -5.09 0.28
N TYR A 239 0.12 -5.24 0.67
CA TYR A 239 -0.96 -5.50 -0.29
C TYR A 239 -1.14 -4.40 -1.36
N PRO A 240 -1.00 -3.11 -1.06
CA PRO A 240 -0.97 -2.05 -2.08
C PRO A 240 0.07 -2.28 -3.18
N ASP A 241 1.27 -2.73 -2.85
CA ASP A 241 2.31 -3.02 -3.85
C ASP A 241 1.90 -4.19 -4.78
N VAL A 242 1.20 -5.19 -4.24
CA VAL A 242 0.65 -6.29 -5.05
C VAL A 242 -0.40 -5.78 -6.03
N ILE A 243 -1.29 -4.90 -5.61
CA ILE A 243 -2.33 -4.32 -6.46
C ILE A 243 -1.71 -3.44 -7.55
N GLU A 244 -0.75 -2.58 -7.21
CA GLU A 244 -0.07 -1.69 -8.14
C GLU A 244 0.76 -2.46 -9.19
N SER A 245 1.34 -3.60 -8.79
CA SER A 245 2.11 -4.47 -9.69
C SER A 245 1.24 -5.35 -10.60
N ALA A 246 0.00 -5.64 -10.22
CA ALA A 246 -0.92 -6.48 -10.98
C ALA A 246 -1.43 -5.82 -12.28
N GLY A 247 -1.27 -4.51 -12.45
CA GLY A 247 -1.70 -3.75 -13.62
C GLY A 247 -1.01 -4.12 -14.95
N SER A 248 0.10 -4.88 -14.90
CA SER A 248 0.84 -5.28 -16.11
C SER A 248 0.16 -6.39 -16.97
N LYS A 249 -0.85 -7.06 -16.44
CA LYS A 249 -1.57 -8.14 -17.14
C LYS A 249 -2.70 -7.65 -18.05
N THR A 250 -3.11 -6.41 -17.92
CA THR A 250 -4.08 -5.78 -18.81
C THR A 250 -3.38 -4.67 -19.57
N ASN A 251 -3.17 -4.82 -20.87
CA ASN A 251 -2.48 -3.88 -21.78
C ASN A 251 -2.97 -2.40 -21.76
N LYS A 252 -3.57 -1.93 -20.67
CA LYS A 252 -4.16 -0.59 -20.52
C LYS A 252 -3.69 0.21 -19.30
N ALA A 253 -2.90 -0.38 -18.41
CA ALA A 253 -2.33 0.37 -17.27
C ALA A 253 -0.81 0.43 -17.38
N HIS A 254 -0.23 1.62 -17.32
CA HIS A 254 1.20 1.78 -17.17
C HIS A 254 1.62 1.25 -15.80
N ASN A 255 2.74 0.52 -15.72
CA ASN A 255 3.36 0.16 -14.45
C ASN A 255 3.69 1.45 -13.69
N ILE A 256 3.05 1.65 -12.54
CA ILE A 256 3.27 2.82 -11.70
C ILE A 256 4.57 2.65 -10.90
N LYS A 257 4.96 1.41 -10.61
CA LYS A 257 6.24 1.06 -9.96
C LYS A 257 6.85 -0.17 -10.60
N SER A 258 8.16 -0.12 -10.87
CA SER A 258 9.00 -1.30 -11.10
C SER A 258 9.58 -1.74 -9.73
N HIS A 259 9.16 -2.86 -9.22
CA HIS A 259 9.76 -3.53 -8.08
C HIS A 259 10.87 -4.45 -8.53
#